data_bbf1b8b800b34b3e654ad7d41b5d4adc
#
_entry.id   bbf1b8b800b34b3e654ad7d41b5d4adc
#
_cell.length_a   1.000
_cell.length_b   1.000
_cell.length_c   1.000
_cell.angle_alpha   90.00
_cell.angle_beta   90.00
_cell.angle_gamma   90.00
#
_symmetry.space_group_name_H-M   'P 1'
#
loop_
_entity.id
_entity.type
_entity.pdbx_description
1 polymer ?
#
loop_
_entity_poly.entity_id
_entity_poly.type
_entity_poly.pdbx_seq_one_letter_code
_entity_poly.pdbx_strand_id
1 'polypeptide(L)'
;MHAPYRLKRYRFFEIGHDHYYYDDMATEEHVNWLVNTSYLPLCQTIKDMINLSKGKFHCAISVSGTMIEMFEQFNPEMIDILKELAATKAVEFLATPYSYSLASEYNESEMKLQFKKQGELLENVLGVKAQTVFNTELLYPDETAYQLNKLGYKAIMTEGAKHVISWKTPNKMYQSAGAPK
;
A
#
# COMPACT_ATOMS: atom_id res chain seq x y z
N MET A 1 -4.70 0.37 2.79
CA MET A 1 -5.88 -0.06 2.01
C MET A 1 -5.45 -1.10 0.99
N HIS A 2 -6.03 -2.28 1.06
CA HIS A 2 -5.75 -3.38 0.12
C HIS A 2 -6.93 -4.35 0.10
N ALA A 3 -7.23 -4.89 -1.08
CA ALA A 3 -8.08 -6.06 -1.27
C ALA A 3 -7.61 -6.84 -2.52
N PRO A 4 -7.74 -8.16 -2.52
CA PRO A 4 -7.48 -8.94 -3.72
C PRO A 4 -8.69 -8.91 -4.67
N TYR A 5 -8.45 -9.04 -5.97
CA TYR A 5 -9.51 -9.36 -6.93
C TYR A 5 -10.20 -10.66 -6.56
N ARG A 6 -11.51 -10.72 -6.70
CA ARG A 6 -12.28 -11.94 -6.49
C ARG A 6 -12.12 -12.88 -7.68
N LEU A 7 -11.99 -14.17 -7.38
CA LEU A 7 -11.90 -15.19 -8.40
C LEU A 7 -13.26 -15.88 -8.58
N LYS A 8 -13.60 -16.21 -9.84
CA LYS A 8 -14.75 -17.04 -10.15
C LYS A 8 -14.60 -18.43 -9.55
N ARG A 9 -15.73 -19.04 -9.20
CA ARG A 9 -15.77 -20.45 -8.81
C ARG A 9 -16.06 -21.29 -10.03
N TYR A 10 -15.12 -22.15 -10.40
CA TYR A 10 -15.27 -23.11 -11.48
C TYR A 10 -15.58 -24.50 -10.94
N ARG A 11 -16.50 -25.20 -11.61
CA ARG A 11 -16.61 -26.64 -11.44
C ARG A 11 -15.49 -27.32 -12.22
N PHE A 12 -15.12 -28.53 -11.80
CA PHE A 12 -14.01 -29.28 -12.40
C PHE A 12 -14.08 -29.35 -13.94
N PHE A 13 -15.26 -29.59 -14.50
CA PHE A 13 -15.48 -29.71 -15.94
C PHE A 13 -15.51 -28.37 -16.70
N GLU A 14 -15.48 -27.25 -16.01
CA GLU A 14 -15.48 -25.89 -16.59
C GLU A 14 -14.06 -25.32 -16.70
N ILE A 15 -13.10 -25.97 -16.02
CA ILE A 15 -11.71 -25.52 -16.01
C ILE A 15 -11.12 -25.64 -17.42
N GLY A 16 -10.56 -24.53 -17.92
CA GLY A 16 -9.95 -24.47 -19.26
C GLY A 16 -10.90 -24.08 -20.39
N HIS A 17 -12.20 -23.93 -20.15
CA HIS A 17 -13.16 -23.45 -21.15
C HIS A 17 -13.27 -21.91 -21.17
N ASP A 18 -13.03 -21.26 -20.05
CA ASP A 18 -12.97 -19.81 -19.88
C ASP A 18 -11.64 -19.45 -19.19
N HIS A 19 -10.91 -18.48 -19.77
CA HIS A 19 -9.62 -18.04 -19.25
C HIS A 19 -9.69 -16.71 -18.49
N TYR A 20 -10.88 -16.12 -18.37
CA TYR A 20 -11.10 -14.94 -17.56
C TYR A 20 -11.54 -15.35 -16.14
N TYR A 21 -10.56 -15.53 -15.28
CA TYR A 21 -10.76 -16.11 -13.94
C TYR A 21 -11.28 -15.11 -12.90
N TYR A 22 -11.36 -13.83 -13.21
CA TYR A 22 -11.82 -12.81 -12.28
C TYR A 22 -13.35 -12.68 -12.28
N ASP A 23 -13.91 -12.41 -11.11
CA ASP A 23 -15.32 -12.12 -10.88
C ASP A 23 -15.46 -10.61 -10.62
N ASP A 24 -15.73 -9.86 -11.69
CA ASP A 24 -15.82 -8.41 -11.62
C ASP A 24 -17.00 -7.96 -10.75
N MET A 25 -18.15 -8.63 -10.85
CA MET A 25 -19.33 -8.29 -10.05
C MET A 25 -19.06 -8.49 -8.56
N ALA A 26 -18.50 -9.63 -8.17
CA ALA A 26 -18.14 -9.88 -6.78
C ALA A 26 -17.01 -8.96 -6.29
N THR A 27 -16.10 -8.54 -7.19
CA THR A 27 -15.05 -7.57 -6.88
C THR A 27 -15.64 -6.20 -6.64
N GLU A 28 -16.51 -5.71 -7.53
CA GLU A 28 -17.20 -4.43 -7.40
C GLU A 28 -18.02 -4.35 -6.12
N GLU A 29 -18.84 -5.37 -5.84
CA GLU A 29 -19.63 -5.44 -4.59
C GLU A 29 -18.73 -5.35 -3.36
N HIS A 30 -17.62 -6.09 -3.36
CA HIS A 30 -16.68 -6.07 -2.24
C HIS A 30 -15.96 -4.73 -2.08
N VAL A 31 -15.52 -4.12 -3.18
CA VAL A 31 -14.87 -2.79 -3.16
C VAL A 31 -15.84 -1.74 -2.62
N ASN A 32 -17.06 -1.70 -3.14
CA ASN A 32 -18.07 -0.75 -2.68
C ASN A 32 -18.46 -0.97 -1.21
N TRP A 33 -18.51 -2.22 -0.77
CA TRP A 33 -18.70 -2.51 0.65
C TRP A 33 -17.56 -1.97 1.51
N LEU A 34 -16.29 -2.21 1.13
CA LEU A 34 -15.10 -1.69 1.84
C LEU A 34 -15.08 -0.16 1.87
N VAL A 35 -15.39 0.47 0.74
CA VAL A 35 -15.45 1.93 0.64
C VAL A 35 -16.46 2.48 1.63
N ASN A 36 -17.70 2.00 1.58
CA ASN A 36 -18.78 2.54 2.40
C ASN A 36 -18.64 2.27 3.89
N THR A 37 -18.11 1.09 4.27
CA THR A 37 -18.01 0.69 5.67
C THR A 37 -16.70 1.10 6.35
N SER A 38 -15.64 1.34 5.58
CA SER A 38 -14.30 1.52 6.13
C SER A 38 -13.56 2.72 5.54
N TYR A 39 -13.34 2.75 4.22
CA TYR A 39 -12.36 3.68 3.65
C TYR A 39 -12.89 5.12 3.59
N LEU A 40 -14.13 5.32 3.21
CA LEU A 40 -14.76 6.64 3.20
C LEU A 40 -14.88 7.23 4.61
N PRO A 41 -15.41 6.51 5.63
CA PRO A 41 -15.41 7.00 7.00
C PRO A 41 -14.01 7.30 7.55
N LEU A 42 -13.01 6.47 7.23
CA LEU A 42 -11.63 6.72 7.62
C LEU A 42 -11.09 8.02 7.01
N CYS A 43 -11.25 8.20 5.70
CA CYS A 43 -10.79 9.40 5.00
C CYS A 43 -11.47 10.66 5.55
N GLN A 44 -12.78 10.59 5.84
CA GLN A 44 -13.50 11.70 6.45
C GLN A 44 -12.95 12.02 7.84
N THR A 45 -12.73 11.03 8.68
CA THR A 45 -12.12 11.20 10.00
C THR A 45 -10.74 11.87 9.90
N ILE A 46 -9.91 11.45 8.95
CA ILE A 46 -8.59 12.05 8.72
C ILE A 46 -8.72 13.52 8.32
N LYS A 47 -9.63 13.86 7.40
CA LYS A 47 -9.92 15.26 7.01
C LYS A 47 -10.35 16.09 8.22
N ASP A 48 -11.25 15.58 9.04
CA ASP A 48 -11.72 16.25 10.25
C ASP A 48 -10.59 16.50 11.25
N MET A 49 -9.73 15.50 11.47
CA MET A 49 -8.55 15.61 12.34
C MET A 49 -7.53 16.63 11.83
N ILE A 50 -7.29 16.69 10.53
CA ILE A 50 -6.41 17.69 9.91
C ILE A 50 -6.97 19.10 10.17
N ASN A 51 -8.27 19.31 9.94
CA ASN A 51 -8.93 20.59 10.12
C ASN A 51 -8.94 21.02 11.60
N LEU A 52 -9.33 20.14 12.52
CA LEU A 52 -9.41 20.41 13.95
C LEU A 52 -8.05 20.69 14.58
N SER A 53 -7.01 20.01 14.12
CA SER A 53 -5.65 20.16 14.66
C SER A 53 -4.92 21.42 14.20
N LYS A 54 -5.50 22.19 13.26
CA LYS A 54 -4.87 23.36 12.64
C LYS A 54 -3.50 23.03 12.04
N GLY A 55 -3.41 21.88 11.32
CA GLY A 55 -2.21 21.45 10.65
C GLY A 55 -1.16 20.75 11.53
N LYS A 56 -1.49 20.37 12.74
CA LYS A 56 -0.59 19.60 13.62
C LYS A 56 -0.76 18.09 13.50
N PHE A 57 -1.87 17.62 12.95
CA PHE A 57 -2.10 16.20 12.72
C PHE A 57 -1.44 15.77 11.41
N HIS A 58 -0.66 14.72 11.50
CA HIS A 58 -0.06 14.06 10.34
C HIS A 58 -0.29 12.56 10.45
N CYS A 59 -0.52 11.93 9.32
CA CYS A 59 -0.65 10.46 9.25
C CYS A 59 -0.04 9.93 7.97
N ALA A 60 0.08 8.62 7.89
CA ALA A 60 0.53 7.92 6.71
C ALA A 60 -0.53 6.92 6.25
N ILE A 61 -0.70 6.79 4.93
CA ILE A 61 -1.64 5.86 4.30
C ILE A 61 -0.87 5.03 3.28
N SER A 62 -1.11 3.72 3.29
CA SER A 62 -0.67 2.80 2.25
C SER A 62 -1.88 2.33 1.45
N VAL A 63 -1.78 2.41 0.12
CA VAL A 63 -2.80 1.90 -0.81
C VAL A 63 -2.09 1.07 -1.86
N SER A 64 -2.42 -0.21 -2.01
CA SER A 64 -1.81 -1.07 -3.02
C SER A 64 -2.20 -0.66 -4.44
N GLY A 65 -1.35 -0.98 -5.41
CA GLY A 65 -1.62 -0.68 -6.81
C GLY A 65 -2.91 -1.33 -7.31
N THR A 66 -3.12 -2.60 -6.97
CA THR A 66 -4.37 -3.31 -7.29
C THR A 66 -5.60 -2.63 -6.68
N MET A 67 -5.48 -2.03 -5.50
CA MET A 67 -6.60 -1.30 -4.88
C MET A 67 -6.87 0.01 -5.60
N ILE A 68 -5.83 0.72 -6.04
CA ILE A 68 -5.99 1.95 -6.86
C ILE A 68 -6.68 1.61 -8.18
N GLU A 69 -6.26 0.54 -8.88
CA GLU A 69 -6.94 0.09 -10.11
C GLU A 69 -8.42 -0.24 -9.87
N MET A 70 -8.73 -0.94 -8.79
CA MET A 70 -10.12 -1.23 -8.43
C MET A 70 -10.92 0.04 -8.09
N PHE A 71 -10.31 1.05 -7.47
CA PHE A 71 -10.97 2.34 -7.27
C PHE A 71 -11.23 3.05 -8.59
N GLU A 72 -10.25 3.10 -9.49
CA GLU A 72 -10.43 3.71 -10.82
C GLU A 72 -11.58 3.03 -11.60
N GLN A 73 -11.72 1.72 -11.47
CA GLN A 73 -12.71 0.95 -12.21
C GLN A 73 -14.11 0.99 -11.56
N PHE A 74 -14.20 0.82 -10.24
CA PHE A 74 -15.47 0.56 -9.55
C PHE A 74 -15.92 1.69 -8.62
N ASN A 75 -15.02 2.58 -8.20
CA ASN A 75 -15.35 3.67 -7.29
C ASN A 75 -14.39 4.86 -7.47
N PRO A 76 -14.46 5.58 -8.62
CA PRO A 76 -13.54 6.66 -8.94
C PRO A 76 -13.58 7.83 -7.94
N GLU A 77 -14.68 8.02 -7.20
CA GLU A 77 -14.79 9.03 -6.15
C GLU A 77 -13.70 8.85 -5.07
N MET A 78 -13.32 7.61 -4.76
CA MET A 78 -12.22 7.35 -3.82
C MET A 78 -10.89 7.91 -4.30
N ILE A 79 -10.63 7.91 -5.60
CA ILE A 79 -9.41 8.50 -6.16
C ILE A 79 -9.39 10.03 -5.92
N ASP A 80 -10.52 10.68 -6.10
CA ASP A 80 -10.62 12.13 -5.85
C ASP A 80 -10.40 12.46 -4.36
N ILE A 81 -10.99 11.67 -3.47
CA ILE A 81 -10.77 11.78 -2.02
C ILE A 81 -9.29 11.59 -1.64
N LEU A 82 -8.61 10.60 -2.23
CA LEU A 82 -7.18 10.37 -1.98
C LEU A 82 -6.33 11.53 -2.52
N LYS A 83 -6.66 12.10 -3.69
CA LYS A 83 -6.01 13.31 -4.22
C LYS A 83 -6.19 14.51 -3.30
N GLU A 84 -7.39 14.72 -2.77
CA GLU A 84 -7.65 15.79 -1.80
C GLU A 84 -6.79 15.61 -0.53
N LEU A 85 -6.69 14.38 0.00
CA LEU A 85 -5.83 14.08 1.15
C LEU A 85 -4.35 14.33 0.82
N ALA A 86 -3.89 13.94 -0.36
CA ALA A 86 -2.52 14.20 -0.82
C ALA A 86 -2.22 15.71 -0.90
N ALA A 87 -3.16 16.50 -1.39
CA ALA A 87 -3.02 17.95 -1.51
C ALA A 87 -2.87 18.67 -0.15
N THR A 88 -3.36 18.09 0.95
CA THR A 88 -3.22 18.66 2.31
C THR A 88 -1.77 18.67 2.79
N LYS A 89 -0.89 17.82 2.25
CA LYS A 89 0.48 17.56 2.72
C LYS A 89 0.58 17.09 4.18
N ALA A 90 -0.56 16.81 4.81
CA ALA A 90 -0.64 16.23 6.15
C ALA A 90 -0.69 14.69 6.12
N VAL A 91 -0.90 14.12 4.93
CA VAL A 91 -0.93 12.68 4.70
C VAL A 91 0.27 12.28 3.84
N GLU A 92 1.12 11.40 4.36
CA GLU A 92 2.17 10.73 3.60
C GLU A 92 1.63 9.46 2.97
N PHE A 93 1.76 9.32 1.65
CA PHE A 93 1.44 8.08 0.95
C PHE A 93 2.67 7.17 0.92
N LEU A 94 2.53 5.99 1.50
CA LEU A 94 3.61 5.00 1.59
C LEU A 94 3.63 4.13 0.34
N ALA A 95 4.82 3.82 -0.15
CA ALA A 95 4.98 2.78 -1.16
C ALA A 95 4.77 1.40 -0.53
N THR A 96 4.04 0.54 -1.22
CA THR A 96 3.85 -0.86 -0.86
C THR A 96 4.03 -1.72 -2.12
N PRO A 97 4.29 -3.03 -2.05
CA PRO A 97 4.28 -3.86 -3.24
C PRO A 97 2.97 -3.70 -4.00
N TYR A 98 3.03 -3.53 -5.32
CA TYR A 98 1.87 -3.24 -6.17
C TYR A 98 0.67 -4.15 -5.92
N SER A 99 0.90 -5.46 -5.86
CA SER A 99 -0.12 -6.48 -5.59
C SER A 99 -0.13 -6.93 -4.12
N TYR A 100 0.52 -6.20 -3.22
CA TYR A 100 0.69 -6.59 -1.81
C TYR A 100 1.30 -8.00 -1.66
N SER A 101 2.27 -8.32 -2.51
CA SER A 101 2.88 -9.64 -2.59
C SER A 101 4.01 -9.83 -1.56
N LEU A 102 4.37 -11.09 -1.33
CA LEU A 102 5.53 -11.50 -0.51
C LEU A 102 6.83 -11.57 -1.32
N ALA A 103 6.91 -10.87 -2.46
CA ALA A 103 8.08 -10.94 -3.35
C ALA A 103 9.40 -10.55 -2.66
N SER A 104 9.35 -9.71 -1.63
CA SER A 104 10.52 -9.33 -0.84
C SER A 104 11.24 -10.51 -0.18
N GLU A 105 10.54 -11.62 0.07
CA GLU A 105 11.08 -12.81 0.71
C GLU A 105 11.68 -13.81 -0.29
N TYR A 106 11.19 -13.81 -1.54
CA TYR A 106 11.45 -14.92 -2.47
C TYR A 106 12.05 -14.50 -3.80
N ASN A 107 11.82 -13.26 -4.25
CA ASN A 107 12.21 -12.82 -5.59
C ASN A 107 12.51 -11.32 -5.63
N GLU A 108 13.80 -10.98 -5.56
CA GLU A 108 14.27 -9.59 -5.60
C GLU A 108 13.84 -8.85 -6.89
N SER A 109 13.89 -9.53 -8.05
CA SER A 109 13.52 -8.91 -9.32
C SER A 109 12.05 -8.54 -9.37
N GLU A 110 11.18 -9.44 -8.89
CA GLU A 110 9.74 -9.18 -8.78
C GLU A 110 9.45 -8.08 -7.76
N MET A 111 10.09 -8.10 -6.61
CA MET A 111 9.98 -7.03 -5.62
C MET A 111 10.28 -5.67 -6.23
N LYS A 112 11.41 -5.54 -6.92
CA LYS A 112 11.80 -4.29 -7.59
C LYS A 112 10.77 -3.83 -8.62
N LEU A 113 10.24 -4.78 -9.41
CA LEU A 113 9.22 -4.48 -10.40
C LEU A 113 7.94 -3.96 -9.75
N GLN A 114 7.50 -4.58 -8.66
CA GLN A 114 6.29 -4.18 -7.94
C GLN A 114 6.43 -2.80 -7.30
N PHE A 115 7.56 -2.50 -6.66
CA PHE A 115 7.79 -1.18 -6.10
C PHE A 115 7.95 -0.10 -7.16
N LYS A 116 8.57 -0.41 -8.30
CA LYS A 116 8.66 0.52 -9.44
C LYS A 116 7.27 0.85 -9.99
N LYS A 117 6.45 -0.18 -10.28
CA LYS A 117 5.07 0.02 -10.75
C LYS A 117 4.24 0.83 -9.76
N GLN A 118 4.38 0.54 -8.48
CA GLN A 118 3.67 1.27 -7.42
C GLN A 118 4.08 2.74 -7.37
N GLY A 119 5.38 3.04 -7.46
CA GLY A 119 5.87 4.41 -7.49
C GLY A 119 5.35 5.21 -8.68
N GLU A 120 5.40 4.62 -9.88
CA GLU A 120 4.85 5.21 -11.11
C GLU A 120 3.34 5.45 -10.99
N LEU A 121 2.59 4.50 -10.42
CA LEU A 121 1.14 4.63 -10.25
C LEU A 121 0.79 5.76 -9.27
N LEU A 122 1.44 5.83 -8.11
CA LEU A 122 1.21 6.90 -7.12
C LEU A 122 1.51 8.28 -7.71
N GLU A 123 2.59 8.41 -8.49
CA GLU A 123 2.94 9.67 -9.14
C GLU A 123 1.92 10.05 -10.22
N ASN A 124 1.49 9.11 -11.05
CA ASN A 124 0.53 9.35 -12.14
C ASN A 124 -0.89 9.61 -11.63
N VAL A 125 -1.37 8.87 -10.64
CA VAL A 125 -2.77 8.94 -10.18
C VAL A 125 -2.95 9.99 -9.09
N LEU A 126 -2.06 10.02 -8.09
CA LEU A 126 -2.19 10.90 -6.92
C LEU A 126 -1.24 12.11 -6.96
N GLY A 127 -0.30 12.18 -7.90
CA GLY A 127 0.70 13.25 -7.98
C GLY A 127 1.71 13.22 -6.82
N VAL A 128 1.92 12.09 -6.17
CA VAL A 128 2.80 11.97 -4.99
C VAL A 128 3.96 11.02 -5.25
N LYS A 129 5.14 11.42 -4.77
CA LYS A 129 6.32 10.58 -4.78
C LYS A 129 6.57 10.02 -3.39
N ALA A 130 6.29 8.73 -3.21
CA ALA A 130 6.51 8.05 -1.94
C ALA A 130 8.00 8.01 -1.57
N GLN A 131 8.32 8.26 -0.30
CA GLN A 131 9.68 8.18 0.23
C GLN A 131 9.85 7.07 1.26
N THR A 132 8.77 6.70 1.91
CA THR A 132 8.72 5.66 2.93
C THR A 132 8.00 4.43 2.38
N VAL A 133 8.49 3.27 2.75
CA VAL A 133 7.93 1.97 2.35
C VAL A 133 7.15 1.33 3.50
N PHE A 134 6.01 0.77 3.17
CA PHE A 134 5.26 -0.19 3.97
C PHE A 134 5.29 -1.53 3.23
N ASN A 135 6.25 -2.40 3.57
CA ASN A 135 6.31 -3.72 2.97
C ASN A 135 5.16 -4.61 3.47
N THR A 136 4.77 -5.61 2.68
CA THR A 136 3.72 -6.57 3.02
C THR A 136 3.96 -7.16 4.40
N GLU A 137 2.94 -7.10 5.27
CA GLU A 137 2.97 -7.60 6.65
C GLU A 137 4.13 -7.06 7.51
N LEU A 138 4.67 -5.89 7.17
CA LEU A 138 5.84 -5.27 7.83
C LEU A 138 7.10 -6.14 7.80
N LEU A 139 7.18 -7.09 6.87
CA LEU A 139 8.35 -7.96 6.71
C LEU A 139 9.60 -7.13 6.38
N TYR A 140 10.67 -7.45 7.05
CA TYR A 140 11.93 -6.73 6.94
C TYR A 140 13.13 -7.69 6.87
N PRO A 141 13.44 -8.26 5.70
CA PRO A 141 14.76 -8.79 5.44
C PRO A 141 15.78 -7.65 5.28
N ASP A 142 16.95 -7.77 5.88
CA ASP A 142 18.02 -6.74 5.79
C ASP A 142 18.38 -6.40 4.34
N GLU A 143 18.40 -7.40 3.47
CA GLU A 143 18.62 -7.28 2.03
C GLU A 143 17.60 -6.36 1.36
N THR A 144 16.34 -6.44 1.78
CA THR A 144 15.24 -5.63 1.26
C THR A 144 15.47 -4.15 1.48
N ALA A 145 15.94 -3.75 2.66
CA ALA A 145 16.26 -2.35 2.95
C ALA A 145 17.32 -1.78 2.00
N TYR A 146 18.36 -2.56 1.72
CA TYR A 146 19.42 -2.16 0.78
C TYR A 146 18.89 -1.98 -0.65
N GLN A 147 18.05 -2.90 -1.13
CA GLN A 147 17.47 -2.83 -2.47
C GLN A 147 16.47 -1.69 -2.60
N LEU A 148 15.64 -1.45 -1.58
CA LEU A 148 14.72 -0.33 -1.56
C LEU A 148 15.43 1.03 -1.53
N ASN A 149 16.57 1.13 -0.84
CA ASN A 149 17.40 2.32 -0.88
C ASN A 149 17.94 2.59 -2.30
N LYS A 150 18.35 1.54 -3.04
CA LYS A 150 18.74 1.67 -4.45
C LYS A 150 17.61 2.15 -5.36
N LEU A 151 16.36 1.86 -5.03
CA LEU A 151 15.19 2.38 -5.72
C LEU A 151 14.85 3.83 -5.33
N GLY A 152 15.59 4.41 -4.36
CA GLY A 152 15.44 5.80 -3.93
C GLY A 152 14.53 6.01 -2.72
N TYR A 153 14.06 4.95 -2.08
CA TYR A 153 13.32 5.05 -0.82
C TYR A 153 14.26 5.36 0.34
N LYS A 154 13.76 6.14 1.30
CA LYS A 154 14.56 6.65 2.43
C LYS A 154 14.29 5.95 3.75
N ALA A 155 13.09 5.42 3.91
CA ALA A 155 12.66 4.76 5.14
C ALA A 155 11.77 3.56 4.82
N ILE A 156 11.74 2.61 5.75
CA ILE A 156 10.85 1.45 5.71
C ILE A 156 10.21 1.27 7.09
N MET A 157 8.91 1.03 7.10
CA MET A 157 8.20 0.64 8.31
C MET A 157 8.39 -0.85 8.54
N THR A 158 8.72 -1.21 9.78
CA THR A 158 8.96 -2.59 10.18
C THR A 158 8.21 -2.93 11.45
N GLU A 159 7.98 -4.20 11.68
CA GLU A 159 7.52 -4.68 12.97
C GLU A 159 8.62 -4.48 14.02
N GLY A 160 8.29 -3.81 15.11
CA GLY A 160 9.19 -3.64 16.25
C GLY A 160 9.24 -4.90 17.14
N ALA A 161 9.51 -6.06 16.54
CA ALA A 161 9.44 -7.34 17.21
C ALA A 161 10.50 -7.45 18.32
N LYS A 162 10.07 -7.75 19.53
CA LYS A 162 10.93 -7.79 20.72
C LYS A 162 12.13 -8.74 20.59
N HIS A 163 11.98 -9.85 19.88
CA HIS A 163 13.07 -10.79 19.65
C HIS A 163 14.16 -10.25 18.73
N VAL A 164 13.84 -9.24 17.89
CA VAL A 164 14.80 -8.56 16.99
C VAL A 164 15.43 -7.37 17.69
N ILE A 165 14.62 -6.48 18.24
CA ILE A 165 15.12 -5.24 18.86
C ILE A 165 15.58 -5.40 20.31
N SER A 166 15.32 -6.58 20.91
CA SER A 166 15.73 -6.92 22.28
C SER A 166 15.22 -5.90 23.33
N TRP A 167 16.12 -5.25 24.06
CA TRP A 167 15.80 -4.24 25.06
C TRP A 167 15.50 -2.86 24.48
N LYS A 168 15.68 -2.66 23.19
CA LYS A 168 15.41 -1.38 22.51
C LYS A 168 13.90 -1.16 22.39
N THR A 169 13.48 0.09 22.20
CA THR A 169 12.07 0.45 22.04
C THR A 169 11.68 0.56 20.56
N PRO A 170 10.50 0.07 20.14
CA PRO A 170 10.00 0.23 18.78
C PRO A 170 9.66 1.70 18.43
N ASN A 171 9.62 2.60 19.42
CA ASN A 171 9.24 4.00 19.23
C ASN A 171 10.41 4.89 18.78
N LYS A 172 11.48 4.32 18.24
CA LYS A 172 12.64 5.05 17.72
C LYS A 172 12.93 4.62 16.29
N MET A 173 13.51 5.52 15.51
CA MET A 173 14.07 5.18 14.22
C MET A 173 15.42 4.48 14.37
N TYR A 174 15.66 3.47 13.56
CA TYR A 174 16.90 2.72 13.51
C TYR A 174 17.48 2.79 12.10
N GLN A 175 18.79 2.73 12.01
CA GLN A 175 19.48 2.62 10.75
C GLN A 175 19.68 1.13 10.41
N SER A 176 19.40 0.73 9.17
CA SER A 176 19.72 -0.59 8.68
C SER A 176 21.25 -0.81 8.70
N ALA A 177 21.69 -2.00 9.09
CA ALA A 177 23.10 -2.36 9.10
C ALA A 177 23.75 -2.28 7.69
N GLY A 178 22.99 -2.49 6.63
CA GLY A 178 23.42 -2.42 5.23
C GLY A 178 23.25 -1.05 4.56
N ALA A 179 22.73 -0.04 5.28
CA ALA A 179 22.54 1.27 4.69
C ALA A 179 23.88 2.01 4.52
N PRO A 180 24.15 2.67 3.39
CA PRO A 180 25.28 3.56 3.26
C PRO A 180 25.16 4.69 4.29
N LYS A 181 26.31 5.07 4.87
CA LYS A 181 26.40 6.18 5.83
C LYS A 181 26.16 7.51 5.14
#